data_01f1453d107c82e57901796706bc8c70
#
_entry.id   01f1453d107c82e57901796706bc8c70
#
_cell.length_a   1.000
_cell.length_b   1.000
_cell.length_c   1.000
_cell.angle_alpha   90.00
_cell.angle_beta   90.00
_cell.angle_gamma   90.00
#
_symmetry.space_group_name_H-M   'P 1'
#
loop_
_entity.id
_entity.type
_entity.pdbx_description
1 polymer ?
#
loop_
_entity_poly.entity_id
_entity_poly.type
_entity_poly.pdbx_seq_one_letter_code
_entity_poly.pdbx_strand_id
1 'polypeptide(L)'
;MTEQRTFPLLSKERKSPLSKARNALKIFTSMYKRVLLKLSGESLGGPAGKGLDTESLRKYSKEIAQAAKAGLQIAIVNGGGNIFRGLQGLDKGFDRVEGDRMGMLATVINSLALSQFIKDEGVHAEVFSATPMEPLVRYYNRDNAVKVLEEGGVALIAGGTGSPFFTTDSGAALRALEIKADVVLKGTRVDGVYTADPEKDPTAVKYDELTFDEAMAKHLKVLDQTAYALCNDGNMPIIVFDVNGEGNLMKLIEGEKVGTLVHK
;
A
#
# COMPACT_ATOMS: atom_id res chain seq x y z
N MET A 1 1.45 -49.37 52.66
CA MET A 1 2.41 -48.49 51.97
C MET A 1 1.93 -48.32 50.55
N THR A 2 1.22 -47.22 50.29
CA THR A 2 0.62 -46.88 48.99
C THR A 2 1.35 -45.66 48.47
N GLU A 3 2.19 -45.83 47.43
CA GLU A 3 2.88 -44.77 46.73
C GLU A 3 1.88 -43.96 45.86
N GLN A 4 1.71 -42.71 46.19
CA GLN A 4 1.00 -41.74 45.32
C GLN A 4 1.96 -41.25 44.25
N ARG A 5 1.70 -41.61 42.98
CA ARG A 5 2.37 -41.02 41.81
C ARG A 5 1.74 -39.66 41.52
N THR A 6 2.48 -38.60 41.78
CA THR A 6 2.16 -37.26 41.33
C THR A 6 2.53 -37.08 39.86
N PHE A 7 1.56 -36.80 39.00
CA PHE A 7 1.78 -36.39 37.61
C PHE A 7 2.14 -34.89 37.58
N PRO A 8 3.17 -34.46 36.83
CA PRO A 8 3.44 -33.05 36.66
C PRO A 8 2.42 -32.45 35.71
N LEU A 9 1.70 -31.43 36.17
CA LEU A 9 0.86 -30.57 35.38
C LEU A 9 1.74 -29.78 34.39
N LEU A 10 1.70 -30.16 33.11
CA LEU A 10 2.24 -29.38 32.02
C LEU A 10 1.43 -28.06 31.92
N SER A 11 1.93 -27.00 32.51
CA SER A 11 1.44 -25.65 32.30
C SER A 11 1.71 -25.27 30.84
N LYS A 12 0.67 -25.31 29.98
CA LYS A 12 0.69 -24.67 28.69
C LYS A 12 0.80 -23.15 28.94
N GLU A 13 2.00 -22.63 28.89
CA GLU A 13 2.21 -21.17 28.87
C GLU A 13 1.39 -20.57 27.72
N ARG A 14 0.31 -19.90 28.05
CA ARG A 14 -0.41 -19.05 27.10
C ARG A 14 0.48 -17.85 26.81
N LYS A 15 1.19 -17.89 25.67
CA LYS A 15 1.97 -16.74 25.19
C LYS A 15 1.05 -15.51 25.18
N SER A 16 1.51 -14.42 25.77
CA SER A 16 0.75 -13.18 25.83
C SER A 16 0.42 -12.65 24.43
N PRO A 17 -0.67 -11.90 24.23
CA PRO A 17 -0.98 -11.29 22.94
C PRO A 17 0.20 -10.49 22.36
N LEU A 18 0.95 -9.78 23.19
CA LEU A 18 2.15 -9.02 22.82
C LEU A 18 3.31 -9.91 22.32
N SER A 19 3.46 -11.13 22.85
CA SER A 19 4.50 -12.06 22.37
C SER A 19 4.13 -12.70 21.02
N LYS A 20 2.83 -12.91 20.77
CA LYS A 20 2.34 -13.36 19.47
C LYS A 20 2.52 -12.29 18.40
N ALA A 21 2.14 -11.04 18.66
CA ALA A 21 2.33 -9.92 17.76
C ALA A 21 3.82 -9.68 17.43
N ARG A 22 4.71 -9.73 18.41
CA ARG A 22 6.16 -9.63 18.19
C ARG A 22 6.73 -10.77 17.33
N ASN A 23 6.23 -12.00 17.48
CA ASN A 23 6.68 -13.12 16.65
C ASN A 23 6.13 -13.03 15.23
N ALA A 24 4.87 -12.62 15.04
CA ALA A 24 4.25 -12.42 13.74
C ALA A 24 4.97 -11.31 12.96
N LEU A 25 5.25 -10.18 13.60
CA LEU A 25 6.01 -9.08 13.03
C LEU A 25 7.41 -9.52 12.57
N LYS A 26 8.10 -10.35 13.37
CA LYS A 26 9.39 -10.96 12.96
C LYS A 26 9.27 -11.85 11.74
N ILE A 27 8.16 -12.59 11.58
CA ILE A 27 7.94 -13.48 10.43
C ILE A 27 7.73 -12.63 9.17
N PHE A 28 6.89 -11.59 9.21
CA PHE A 28 6.65 -10.72 8.04
C PHE A 28 7.93 -9.95 7.65
N THR A 29 8.62 -9.34 8.59
CA THR A 29 9.90 -8.64 8.33
C THR A 29 11.03 -9.59 7.92
N SER A 30 10.87 -10.91 8.12
CA SER A 30 11.76 -11.92 7.54
C SER A 30 11.40 -12.27 6.10
N MET A 31 10.13 -12.11 5.69
CA MET A 31 9.69 -12.33 4.31
C MET A 31 9.84 -11.08 3.44
N TYR A 32 9.44 -9.92 3.97
CA TYR A 32 9.46 -8.64 3.27
C TYR A 32 10.19 -7.59 4.10
N LYS A 33 11.29 -7.10 3.57
CA LYS A 33 12.09 -6.04 4.20
C LYS A 33 11.66 -4.66 3.71
N ARG A 34 11.35 -4.56 2.41
CA ARG A 34 10.97 -3.32 1.74
C ARG A 34 9.67 -3.50 1.00
N VAL A 35 8.70 -2.66 1.28
CA VAL A 35 7.39 -2.70 0.63
C VAL A 35 7.06 -1.39 -0.05
N LEU A 36 6.26 -1.46 -1.10
CA LEU A 36 5.60 -0.28 -1.66
C LEU A 36 4.12 -0.35 -1.33
N LEU A 37 3.65 0.58 -0.51
CA LEU A 37 2.23 0.74 -0.17
C LEU A 37 1.56 1.68 -1.20
N LYS A 38 0.61 1.15 -1.95
CA LYS A 38 -0.23 1.94 -2.85
C LYS A 38 -1.55 2.27 -2.16
N LEU A 39 -1.83 3.55 -1.97
CA LEU A 39 -3.08 4.04 -1.41
C LEU A 39 -3.97 4.67 -2.49
N SER A 40 -5.28 4.45 -2.42
CA SER A 40 -6.23 5.22 -3.22
C SER A 40 -6.33 6.65 -2.69
N GLY A 41 -6.40 7.64 -3.58
CA GLY A 41 -6.71 9.01 -3.17
C GLY A 41 -8.04 9.10 -2.43
N GLU A 42 -9.05 8.33 -2.85
CA GLU A 42 -10.36 8.29 -2.19
C GLU A 42 -10.27 7.87 -0.73
N SER A 43 -9.34 6.95 -0.38
CA SER A 43 -9.11 6.57 1.01
C SER A 43 -8.61 7.75 1.86
N LEU A 44 -7.83 8.67 1.28
CA LEU A 44 -7.37 9.89 1.95
C LEU A 44 -8.47 10.96 2.03
N GLY A 45 -9.52 10.84 1.24
CA GLY A 45 -10.71 11.69 1.27
C GLY A 45 -11.80 11.22 2.26
N GLY A 46 -11.50 10.21 3.06
CA GLY A 46 -12.39 9.66 4.08
C GLY A 46 -13.71 9.12 3.51
N PRO A 47 -14.78 9.10 4.32
CA PRO A 47 -16.10 8.58 3.90
C PRO A 47 -16.68 9.30 2.67
N ALA A 48 -16.36 10.58 2.48
CA ALA A 48 -16.81 11.36 1.33
C ALA A 48 -15.99 11.04 0.04
N GLY A 49 -14.81 10.44 0.17
CA GLY A 49 -13.89 10.15 -0.93
C GLY A 49 -13.37 11.39 -1.65
N LYS A 50 -13.47 12.57 -1.03
CA LYS A 50 -13.13 13.87 -1.64
C LYS A 50 -12.35 14.75 -0.66
N GLY A 51 -11.43 15.56 -1.22
CA GLY A 51 -10.57 16.43 -0.42
C GLY A 51 -9.60 15.65 0.46
N LEU A 52 -9.20 16.24 1.57
CA LEU A 52 -8.32 15.65 2.57
C LEU A 52 -9.11 15.44 3.86
N ASP A 53 -9.21 14.20 4.32
CA ASP A 53 -9.85 13.87 5.60
C ASP A 53 -8.79 13.64 6.67
N THR A 54 -8.80 14.48 7.71
CA THR A 54 -7.77 14.46 8.75
C THR A 54 -7.83 13.22 9.63
N GLU A 55 -9.00 12.60 9.81
CA GLU A 55 -9.13 11.35 10.57
C GLU A 55 -8.52 10.18 9.81
N SER A 56 -8.80 10.07 8.52
CA SER A 56 -8.19 9.07 7.64
C SER A 56 -6.67 9.24 7.55
N LEU A 57 -6.18 10.49 7.40
CA LEU A 57 -4.76 10.79 7.40
C LEU A 57 -4.08 10.35 8.70
N ARG A 58 -4.66 10.67 9.87
CA ARG A 58 -4.16 10.22 11.19
C ARG A 58 -4.13 8.71 11.31
N LYS A 59 -5.23 8.05 10.90
CA LYS A 59 -5.33 6.58 10.95
C LYS A 59 -4.21 5.92 10.16
N TYR A 60 -4.07 6.26 8.88
CA TYR A 60 -3.05 5.65 8.03
C TYR A 60 -1.63 5.99 8.50
N SER A 61 -1.38 7.26 8.88
CA SER A 61 -0.06 7.68 9.37
C SER A 61 0.36 6.93 10.62
N LYS A 62 -0.54 6.68 11.54
CA LYS A 62 -0.28 5.88 12.75
C LYS A 62 0.13 4.45 12.41
N GLU A 63 -0.61 3.75 11.53
CA GLU A 63 -0.28 2.38 11.12
C GLU A 63 1.05 2.34 10.34
N ILE A 64 1.28 3.28 9.42
CA ILE A 64 2.52 3.39 8.66
C ILE A 64 3.70 3.65 9.60
N ALA A 65 3.57 4.59 10.54
CA ALA A 65 4.62 4.91 11.48
C ALA A 65 4.93 3.74 12.42
N GLN A 66 3.93 2.99 12.87
CA GLN A 66 4.13 1.78 13.66
C GLN A 66 4.93 0.73 12.90
N ALA A 67 4.60 0.49 11.63
CA ALA A 67 5.31 -0.43 10.76
C ALA A 67 6.76 0.00 10.50
N ALA A 68 7.00 1.29 10.23
CA ALA A 68 8.34 1.83 10.03
C ALA A 68 9.20 1.72 11.30
N LYS A 69 8.65 2.06 12.48
CA LYS A 69 9.31 1.90 13.78
C LYS A 69 9.64 0.44 14.11
N ALA A 70 8.88 -0.50 13.53
CA ALA A 70 9.14 -1.92 13.66
C ALA A 70 10.24 -2.44 12.70
N GLY A 71 10.80 -1.57 11.86
CA GLY A 71 11.92 -1.86 10.95
C GLY A 71 11.52 -2.20 9.51
N LEU A 72 10.24 -2.05 9.15
CA LEU A 72 9.79 -2.21 7.77
C LEU A 72 10.15 -0.97 6.95
N GLN A 73 10.81 -1.14 5.82
CA GLN A 73 11.08 -0.07 4.86
C GLN A 73 9.85 0.17 3.99
N ILE A 74 9.22 1.34 4.11
CA ILE A 74 7.93 1.63 3.46
C ILE A 74 8.07 2.79 2.48
N ALA A 75 7.91 2.50 1.18
CA ALA A 75 7.64 3.53 0.18
C ALA A 75 6.13 3.64 -0.05
N ILE A 76 5.64 4.84 -0.35
CA ILE A 76 4.21 5.09 -0.57
C ILE A 76 4.00 5.74 -1.94
N VAL A 77 3.04 5.22 -2.69
CA VAL A 77 2.47 5.85 -3.87
C VAL A 77 0.97 6.03 -3.63
N ASN A 78 0.49 7.24 -3.66
CA ASN A 78 -0.93 7.54 -3.48
C ASN A 78 -1.57 8.06 -4.76
N GLY A 79 -2.86 7.77 -4.95
CA GLY A 79 -3.68 8.33 -6.03
C GLY A 79 -4.08 9.78 -5.74
N GLY A 80 -4.57 10.48 -6.78
CA GLY A 80 -5.06 11.86 -6.70
C GLY A 80 -6.58 12.00 -6.82
N GLY A 81 -7.32 10.89 -6.90
CA GLY A 81 -8.73 10.87 -7.29
C GLY A 81 -9.71 11.55 -6.32
N ASN A 82 -9.30 11.80 -5.08
CA ASN A 82 -10.04 12.60 -4.10
C ASN A 82 -10.02 14.11 -4.40
N ILE A 83 -9.00 14.58 -5.13
CA ILE A 83 -8.79 15.99 -5.47
C ILE A 83 -9.16 16.21 -6.94
N PHE A 84 -8.58 15.41 -7.85
CA PHE A 84 -8.83 15.52 -9.28
C PHE A 84 -8.66 14.16 -9.98
N ARG A 85 -9.61 13.82 -10.87
CA ARG A 85 -9.55 12.62 -11.72
C ARG A 85 -9.42 13.03 -13.18
N GLY A 86 -8.29 12.67 -13.80
CA GLY A 86 -7.98 13.02 -15.19
C GLY A 86 -9.05 12.58 -16.19
N LEU A 87 -9.58 11.35 -16.05
CA LEU A 87 -10.66 10.85 -16.92
C LEU A 87 -11.97 11.64 -16.78
N GLN A 88 -12.34 12.10 -15.58
CA GLN A 88 -13.49 12.96 -15.35
C GLN A 88 -13.27 14.39 -15.86
N GLY A 89 -12.03 14.77 -16.13
CA GLY A 89 -11.68 16.03 -16.78
C GLY A 89 -12.14 16.09 -18.23
N LEU A 90 -12.16 14.94 -18.94
CA LEU A 90 -12.63 14.88 -20.33
C LEU A 90 -14.11 15.32 -20.44
N ASP A 91 -14.96 14.88 -19.52
CA ASP A 91 -16.40 15.26 -19.46
C ASP A 91 -16.57 16.75 -19.15
N LYS A 92 -15.53 17.41 -18.61
CA LYS A 92 -15.47 18.86 -18.30
C LYS A 92 -14.77 19.68 -19.38
N GLY A 93 -14.40 19.06 -20.50
CA GLY A 93 -13.76 19.73 -21.63
C GLY A 93 -12.24 19.93 -21.51
N PHE A 94 -11.58 19.26 -20.52
CA PHE A 94 -10.11 19.27 -20.45
C PHE A 94 -9.52 18.26 -21.44
N ASP A 95 -8.38 18.62 -22.01
CA ASP A 95 -7.54 17.67 -22.74
C ASP A 95 -7.01 16.56 -21.79
N ARG A 96 -6.82 15.35 -22.31
CA ARG A 96 -6.38 14.19 -21.53
C ARG A 96 -5.03 14.44 -20.87
N VAL A 97 -4.08 15.05 -21.57
CA VAL A 97 -2.73 15.31 -21.05
C VAL A 97 -2.80 16.28 -19.86
N GLU A 98 -3.58 17.37 -20.00
CA GLU A 98 -3.76 18.35 -18.93
C GLU A 98 -4.53 17.75 -17.75
N GLY A 99 -5.53 16.91 -18.01
CA GLY A 99 -6.24 16.17 -16.97
C GLY A 99 -5.31 15.25 -16.16
N ASP A 100 -4.43 14.52 -16.83
CA ASP A 100 -3.46 13.64 -16.17
C ASP A 100 -2.40 14.44 -15.39
N ARG A 101 -1.95 15.59 -15.90
CA ARG A 101 -1.05 16.52 -15.18
C ARG A 101 -1.69 17.03 -13.88
N MET A 102 -2.96 17.45 -13.93
CA MET A 102 -3.71 17.84 -12.73
C MET A 102 -3.83 16.69 -11.74
N GLY A 103 -4.08 15.47 -12.22
CA GLY A 103 -4.08 14.25 -11.39
C GLY A 103 -2.72 13.97 -10.74
N MET A 104 -1.61 14.19 -11.45
CA MET A 104 -0.26 14.05 -10.89
C MET A 104 -0.01 15.11 -9.80
N LEU A 105 -0.41 16.36 -9.99
CA LEU A 105 -0.33 17.41 -8.95
C LEU A 105 -1.16 17.04 -7.73
N ALA A 106 -2.34 16.47 -7.90
CA ALA A 106 -3.19 16.00 -6.82
C ALA A 106 -2.49 14.93 -5.94
N THR A 107 -1.67 14.05 -6.53
CA THR A 107 -0.87 13.09 -5.77
C THR A 107 0.19 13.78 -4.91
N VAL A 108 0.76 14.91 -5.36
CA VAL A 108 1.74 15.69 -4.58
C VAL A 108 1.07 16.30 -3.35
N ILE A 109 -0.12 16.89 -3.51
CA ILE A 109 -0.91 17.44 -2.38
C ILE A 109 -1.18 16.35 -1.35
N ASN A 110 -1.66 15.18 -1.78
CA ASN A 110 -1.92 14.05 -0.90
C ASN A 110 -0.65 13.58 -0.17
N SER A 111 0.49 13.52 -0.87
CA SER A 111 1.77 13.11 -0.29
C SER A 111 2.28 14.09 0.75
N LEU A 112 2.16 15.40 0.50
CA LEU A 112 2.52 16.45 1.47
C LEU A 112 1.68 16.32 2.75
N ALA A 113 0.35 16.16 2.61
CA ALA A 113 -0.54 15.98 3.74
C ALA A 113 -0.17 14.72 4.54
N LEU A 114 -0.05 13.56 3.88
CA LEU A 114 0.27 12.30 4.55
C LEU A 114 1.64 12.34 5.23
N SER A 115 2.65 12.96 4.60
CA SER A 115 3.99 13.09 5.16
C SER A 115 4.02 13.90 6.45
N GLN A 116 3.19 14.96 6.54
CA GLN A 116 3.07 15.75 7.76
C GLN A 116 2.56 14.90 8.92
N PHE A 117 1.47 14.15 8.72
CA PHE A 117 0.91 13.29 9.77
C PHE A 117 1.85 12.12 10.15
N ILE A 118 2.66 11.59 9.22
CA ILE A 118 3.68 10.58 9.54
C ILE A 118 4.79 11.21 10.42
N LYS A 119 5.20 12.45 10.14
CA LYS A 119 6.17 13.18 10.96
C LYS A 119 5.63 13.47 12.36
N ASP A 120 4.35 13.80 12.47
CA ASP A 120 3.67 14.01 13.77
C ASP A 120 3.70 12.72 14.64
N GLU A 121 3.72 11.54 14.00
CA GLU A 121 3.94 10.25 14.67
C GLU A 121 5.43 9.97 15.00
N GLY A 122 6.34 10.91 14.75
CA GLY A 122 7.76 10.80 15.09
C GLY A 122 8.58 9.92 14.15
N VAL A 123 8.15 9.76 12.89
CA VAL A 123 8.90 9.07 11.83
C VAL A 123 9.31 10.07 10.76
N HIS A 124 10.58 10.03 10.34
CA HIS A 124 11.00 10.83 9.19
C HIS A 124 10.22 10.44 7.93
N ALA A 125 9.70 11.42 7.21
CA ALA A 125 8.98 11.20 5.96
C ALA A 125 9.40 12.23 4.92
N GLU A 126 9.77 11.78 3.72
CA GLU A 126 10.21 12.65 2.64
C GLU A 126 9.36 12.44 1.40
N VAL A 127 8.98 13.55 0.76
CA VAL A 127 8.17 13.54 -0.46
C VAL A 127 9.06 13.76 -1.67
N PHE A 128 8.94 12.88 -2.65
CA PHE A 128 9.58 12.95 -3.95
C PHE A 128 8.52 13.13 -5.04
N SER A 129 8.82 13.90 -6.07
CA SER A 129 7.97 14.04 -7.25
C SER A 129 8.67 13.53 -8.50
N ALA A 130 7.93 12.82 -9.34
CA ALA A 130 8.41 12.35 -10.66
C ALA A 130 8.70 13.51 -11.63
N THR A 131 8.22 14.72 -11.33
CA THR A 131 8.53 15.96 -12.06
C THR A 131 9.21 16.96 -11.13
N PRO A 132 10.18 17.76 -11.60
CA PRO A 132 10.85 18.78 -10.79
C PRO A 132 9.86 19.77 -10.19
N MET A 133 9.91 19.95 -8.85
CA MET A 133 9.03 20.85 -8.10
C MET A 133 9.73 21.52 -6.91
N GLU A 134 11.06 21.61 -6.94
CA GLU A 134 11.81 22.30 -5.88
C GLU A 134 11.40 23.80 -5.82
N PRO A 135 11.30 24.37 -4.62
CA PRO A 135 11.66 23.76 -3.32
C PRO A 135 10.50 23.05 -2.60
N LEU A 136 9.35 22.83 -3.25
CA LEU A 136 8.17 22.24 -2.57
C LEU A 136 8.38 20.78 -2.16
N VAL A 137 8.91 19.97 -3.08
CA VAL A 137 9.26 18.56 -2.87
C VAL A 137 10.53 18.24 -3.67
N ARG A 138 11.26 17.21 -3.27
CA ARG A 138 12.47 16.79 -3.99
C ARG A 138 12.12 16.13 -5.31
N TYR A 139 12.94 16.40 -6.34
CA TYR A 139 12.88 15.62 -7.58
C TYR A 139 13.24 14.15 -7.28
N TYR A 140 12.43 13.23 -7.80
CA TYR A 140 12.61 11.82 -7.57
C TYR A 140 13.94 11.31 -8.12
N ASN A 141 14.72 10.74 -7.26
CA ASN A 141 15.88 9.95 -7.58
C ASN A 141 15.80 8.66 -6.76
N ARG A 142 15.94 7.52 -7.41
CA ARG A 142 15.85 6.21 -6.78
C ARG A 142 16.76 6.08 -5.56
N ASP A 143 18.03 6.47 -5.69
CA ASP A 143 19.01 6.27 -4.64
C ASP A 143 18.72 7.14 -3.40
N ASN A 144 18.20 8.35 -3.61
CA ASN A 144 17.74 9.20 -2.52
C ASN A 144 16.52 8.60 -1.80
N ALA A 145 15.55 8.05 -2.54
CA ALA A 145 14.39 7.39 -1.95
C ALA A 145 14.81 6.13 -1.15
N VAL A 146 15.70 5.32 -1.71
CA VAL A 146 16.25 4.13 -1.03
C VAL A 146 17.00 4.52 0.24
N LYS A 147 17.80 5.59 0.22
CA LYS A 147 18.50 6.09 1.39
C LYS A 147 17.54 6.45 2.52
N VAL A 148 16.45 7.17 2.24
CA VAL A 148 15.41 7.47 3.24
C VAL A 148 14.86 6.19 3.86
N LEU A 149 14.57 5.17 3.05
CA LEU A 149 14.06 3.88 3.53
C LEU A 149 15.06 3.14 4.41
N GLU A 150 16.35 3.14 4.05
CA GLU A 150 17.43 2.49 4.79
C GLU A 150 17.74 3.17 6.11
N GLU A 151 17.48 4.47 6.20
CA GLU A 151 17.60 5.26 7.43
C GLU A 151 16.36 5.15 8.34
N GLY A 152 15.39 4.29 7.98
CA GLY A 152 14.17 4.06 8.77
C GLY A 152 13.07 5.11 8.56
N GLY A 153 13.21 5.95 7.54
CA GLY A 153 12.20 6.90 7.11
C GLY A 153 11.19 6.29 6.14
N VAL A 154 10.18 7.08 5.80
CA VAL A 154 9.14 6.75 4.81
C VAL A 154 9.33 7.62 3.56
N ALA A 155 9.42 7.02 2.38
CA ALA A 155 9.54 7.72 1.11
C ALA A 155 8.17 7.78 0.41
N LEU A 156 7.60 8.98 0.25
CA LEU A 156 6.37 9.18 -0.49
C LEU A 156 6.72 9.62 -1.93
N ILE A 157 6.32 8.82 -2.92
CA ILE A 157 6.69 9.04 -4.33
C ILE A 157 5.43 9.48 -5.08
N ALA A 158 5.37 10.77 -5.39
CA ALA A 158 4.26 11.43 -6.05
C ALA A 158 4.53 11.71 -7.54
N GLY A 159 3.53 12.22 -8.26
CA GLY A 159 3.65 12.54 -9.69
C GLY A 159 3.57 11.31 -10.60
N GLY A 160 3.20 10.15 -10.07
CA GLY A 160 3.04 8.91 -10.84
C GLY A 160 4.32 8.48 -11.55
N THR A 161 4.23 8.21 -12.85
CA THR A 161 5.39 7.92 -13.73
C THR A 161 6.13 9.18 -14.16
N GLY A 162 5.53 10.37 -14.01
CA GLY A 162 5.99 11.63 -14.61
C GLY A 162 5.46 11.86 -16.03
N SER A 163 4.69 10.93 -16.57
CA SER A 163 4.14 10.98 -17.92
C SER A 163 2.62 10.80 -17.93
N PRO A 164 1.89 11.53 -18.79
CA PRO A 164 0.46 11.29 -19.02
C PRO A 164 0.18 9.86 -19.51
N PHE A 165 -1.09 9.46 -19.52
CA PHE A 165 -1.62 8.18 -19.98
C PHE A 165 -1.33 6.98 -19.06
N PHE A 166 -0.57 7.15 -17.99
CA PHE A 166 -0.33 6.11 -16.99
C PHE A 166 -1.21 6.31 -15.76
N THR A 167 -1.57 5.21 -15.13
CA THR A 167 -2.34 5.23 -13.88
C THR A 167 -1.42 5.26 -12.65
N THR A 168 -2.02 5.41 -11.48
CA THR A 168 -1.31 5.25 -10.21
C THR A 168 -0.81 3.83 -10.01
N ASP A 169 -1.51 2.81 -10.52
CA ASP A 169 -1.07 1.40 -10.43
C ASP A 169 0.20 1.18 -11.26
N SER A 170 0.25 1.71 -12.49
CA SER A 170 1.46 1.70 -13.32
C SER A 170 2.63 2.42 -12.63
N GLY A 171 2.36 3.58 -12.01
CA GLY A 171 3.36 4.30 -11.21
C GLY A 171 3.86 3.48 -10.03
N ALA A 172 2.96 2.83 -9.29
CA ALA A 172 3.32 1.99 -8.15
C ALA A 172 4.19 0.81 -8.56
N ALA A 173 3.81 0.09 -9.64
CA ALA A 173 4.60 -1.03 -10.16
C ALA A 173 6.01 -0.59 -10.58
N LEU A 174 6.13 0.52 -11.33
CA LEU A 174 7.42 1.08 -11.75
C LEU A 174 8.30 1.41 -10.54
N ARG A 175 7.76 2.18 -9.57
CA ARG A 175 8.53 2.59 -8.39
C ARG A 175 8.91 1.42 -7.50
N ALA A 176 8.04 0.41 -7.36
CA ALA A 176 8.36 -0.81 -6.61
C ALA A 176 9.58 -1.54 -7.20
N LEU A 177 9.63 -1.69 -8.51
CA LEU A 177 10.77 -2.30 -9.22
C LEU A 177 12.05 -1.48 -9.05
N GLU A 178 11.97 -0.15 -9.24
CA GLU A 178 13.12 0.75 -9.11
C GLU A 178 13.76 0.72 -7.73
N ILE A 179 12.95 0.76 -6.66
CA ILE A 179 13.46 0.74 -5.27
C ILE A 179 13.76 -0.68 -4.79
N LYS A 180 13.55 -1.70 -5.62
CA LYS A 180 13.67 -3.12 -5.27
C LYS A 180 12.79 -3.47 -4.05
N ALA A 181 11.52 -3.12 -4.11
CA ALA A 181 10.56 -3.59 -3.12
C ALA A 181 10.37 -5.10 -3.25
N ASP A 182 10.07 -5.77 -2.15
CA ASP A 182 9.80 -7.21 -2.12
C ASP A 182 8.35 -7.52 -2.52
N VAL A 183 7.44 -6.54 -2.30
CA VAL A 183 6.01 -6.68 -2.57
C VAL A 183 5.35 -5.31 -2.72
N VAL A 184 4.30 -5.23 -3.54
CA VAL A 184 3.37 -4.10 -3.59
C VAL A 184 2.16 -4.42 -2.72
N LEU A 185 1.89 -3.59 -1.72
CA LEU A 185 0.69 -3.62 -0.90
C LEU A 185 -0.35 -2.69 -1.51
N LYS A 186 -1.32 -3.25 -2.22
CA LYS A 186 -2.39 -2.47 -2.86
C LYS A 186 -3.58 -2.31 -1.92
N GLY A 187 -3.67 -1.14 -1.27
CA GLY A 187 -4.82 -0.76 -0.46
C GLY A 187 -6.02 -0.40 -1.33
N THR A 188 -7.14 -1.09 -1.12
CA THR A 188 -8.42 -0.90 -1.82
C THR A 188 -9.57 -0.76 -0.83
N ARG A 189 -10.83 -0.66 -1.32
CA ARG A 189 -12.03 -0.68 -0.49
C ARG A 189 -12.56 -2.10 -0.25
N VAL A 190 -12.08 -3.07 -1.01
CA VAL A 190 -12.43 -4.48 -0.87
C VAL A 190 -11.26 -5.25 -0.29
N ASP A 191 -11.54 -6.32 0.44
CA ASP A 191 -10.57 -7.06 1.22
C ASP A 191 -9.77 -8.11 0.41
N GLY A 192 -9.82 -8.03 -0.93
CA GLY A 192 -9.05 -8.92 -1.81
C GLY A 192 -9.53 -8.91 -3.24
N VAL A 193 -9.12 -9.93 -4.00
CA VAL A 193 -9.55 -10.20 -5.37
C VAL A 193 -10.67 -11.24 -5.35
N TYR A 194 -11.72 -11.00 -6.11
CA TYR A 194 -12.91 -11.84 -6.18
C TYR A 194 -13.17 -12.34 -7.60
N THR A 195 -13.96 -13.41 -7.71
CA THR A 195 -14.44 -13.96 -9.01
C THR A 195 -15.29 -12.98 -9.81
N ALA A 196 -15.97 -12.05 -9.12
CA ALA A 196 -16.79 -10.96 -9.66
C ALA A 196 -16.73 -9.77 -8.69
N ASP A 197 -17.36 -8.66 -9.01
CA ASP A 197 -17.47 -7.49 -8.14
C ASP A 197 -18.36 -7.81 -6.91
N PRO A 198 -17.80 -7.92 -5.69
CA PRO A 198 -18.57 -8.32 -4.51
C PRO A 198 -19.61 -7.28 -4.07
N GLU A 199 -19.49 -6.01 -4.53
CA GLU A 199 -20.49 -4.97 -4.28
C GLU A 199 -21.76 -5.17 -5.16
N LYS A 200 -21.65 -5.95 -6.24
CA LYS A 200 -22.73 -6.19 -7.21
C LYS A 200 -23.21 -7.64 -7.24
N ASP A 201 -22.31 -8.57 -6.95
CA ASP A 201 -22.59 -9.99 -6.98
C ASP A 201 -22.31 -10.62 -5.61
N PRO A 202 -23.36 -10.92 -4.82
CA PRO A 202 -23.20 -11.53 -3.50
C PRO A 202 -22.68 -12.97 -3.55
N THR A 203 -22.59 -13.58 -4.74
CA THR A 203 -22.04 -14.93 -4.94
C THR A 203 -20.55 -14.90 -5.26
N ALA A 204 -19.95 -13.70 -5.37
CA ALA A 204 -18.53 -13.55 -5.63
C ALA A 204 -17.69 -14.21 -4.55
N VAL A 205 -16.74 -15.04 -4.96
CA VAL A 205 -15.83 -15.78 -4.06
C VAL A 205 -14.47 -15.09 -4.08
N LYS A 206 -13.92 -14.86 -2.88
CA LYS A 206 -12.59 -14.28 -2.70
C LYS A 206 -11.52 -15.32 -2.99
N TYR A 207 -10.46 -14.91 -3.65
CA TYR A 207 -9.23 -15.67 -3.78
C TYR A 207 -8.29 -15.40 -2.60
N ASP A 208 -7.69 -16.45 -2.04
CA ASP A 208 -6.57 -16.30 -1.10
C ASP A 208 -5.28 -15.95 -1.84
N GLU A 209 -5.04 -16.63 -2.96
CA GLU A 209 -3.94 -16.33 -3.89
C GLU A 209 -4.34 -16.71 -5.32
N LEU A 210 -3.68 -16.09 -6.29
CA LEU A 210 -3.79 -16.42 -7.71
C LEU A 210 -2.57 -15.92 -8.48
N THR A 211 -2.30 -16.53 -9.63
CA THR A 211 -1.22 -16.07 -10.50
C THR A 211 -1.66 -14.86 -11.35
N PHE A 212 -0.67 -14.09 -11.86
CA PHE A 212 -0.95 -13.03 -12.84
C PHE A 212 -1.66 -13.58 -14.07
N ASP A 213 -1.23 -14.75 -14.57
CA ASP A 213 -1.83 -15.38 -15.75
C ASP A 213 -3.31 -15.77 -15.51
N GLU A 214 -3.62 -16.32 -14.34
CA GLU A 214 -5.02 -16.62 -13.95
C GLU A 214 -5.87 -15.36 -13.85
N ALA A 215 -5.33 -14.29 -13.24
CA ALA A 215 -6.03 -13.02 -13.13
C ALA A 215 -6.33 -12.41 -14.52
N MET A 216 -5.38 -12.49 -15.44
CA MET A 216 -5.55 -12.03 -16.83
C MET A 216 -6.55 -12.90 -17.59
N ALA A 217 -6.42 -14.23 -17.54
CA ALA A 217 -7.31 -15.16 -18.22
C ALA A 217 -8.77 -15.02 -17.78
N LYS A 218 -8.98 -14.70 -16.50
CA LYS A 218 -10.30 -14.47 -15.91
C LYS A 218 -10.78 -13.00 -16.01
N HIS A 219 -10.03 -12.12 -16.66
CA HIS A 219 -10.31 -10.69 -16.79
C HIS A 219 -10.58 -9.95 -15.45
N LEU A 220 -9.90 -10.37 -14.38
CA LEU A 220 -10.07 -9.77 -13.07
C LEU A 220 -9.41 -8.39 -13.01
N LYS A 221 -10.13 -7.40 -12.48
CA LYS A 221 -9.67 -6.00 -12.42
C LYS A 221 -8.76 -5.73 -11.20
N VAL A 222 -7.63 -6.42 -11.12
CA VAL A 222 -6.66 -6.21 -10.05
C VAL A 222 -5.79 -4.98 -10.32
N LEU A 223 -5.29 -4.85 -11.54
CA LEU A 223 -4.42 -3.77 -12.01
C LEU A 223 -4.83 -3.33 -13.42
N ASP A 224 -4.28 -2.20 -13.90
CA ASP A 224 -4.27 -1.92 -15.33
C ASP A 224 -3.25 -2.79 -16.08
N GLN A 225 -3.37 -2.87 -17.39
CA GLN A 225 -2.54 -3.75 -18.23
C GLN A 225 -1.04 -3.43 -18.13
N THR A 226 -0.69 -2.14 -18.03
CA THR A 226 0.71 -1.70 -17.92
C THR A 226 1.31 -2.15 -16.59
N ALA A 227 0.57 -1.96 -15.49
CA ALA A 227 0.99 -2.41 -14.17
C ALA A 227 1.13 -3.93 -14.10
N TYR A 228 0.20 -4.67 -14.75
CA TYR A 228 0.30 -6.13 -14.88
C TYR A 228 1.60 -6.55 -15.57
N ALA A 229 1.88 -5.97 -16.75
CA ALA A 229 3.08 -6.31 -17.50
C ALA A 229 4.35 -6.04 -16.67
N LEU A 230 4.44 -4.87 -16.02
CA LEU A 230 5.58 -4.53 -15.17
C LEU A 230 5.75 -5.51 -14.01
N CYS A 231 4.67 -5.85 -13.30
CA CYS A 231 4.74 -6.75 -12.15
C CYS A 231 5.07 -8.19 -12.56
N ASN A 232 4.47 -8.68 -13.66
CA ASN A 232 4.72 -10.03 -14.16
C ASN A 232 6.16 -10.18 -14.67
N ASP A 233 6.64 -9.23 -15.49
CA ASP A 233 8.00 -9.26 -16.04
C ASP A 233 9.05 -9.09 -14.95
N GLY A 234 8.78 -8.18 -13.99
CA GLY A 234 9.65 -7.90 -12.86
C GLY A 234 9.54 -8.90 -11.70
N ASN A 235 8.69 -9.91 -11.81
CA ASN A 235 8.39 -10.87 -10.75
C ASN A 235 8.06 -10.18 -9.40
N MET A 236 7.25 -9.11 -9.47
CA MET A 236 6.85 -8.29 -8.34
C MET A 236 5.49 -8.76 -7.78
N PRO A 237 5.43 -9.45 -6.64
CA PRO A 237 4.17 -9.87 -6.06
C PRO A 237 3.35 -8.69 -5.55
N ILE A 238 2.03 -8.88 -5.50
CA ILE A 238 1.10 -7.86 -5.05
C ILE A 238 0.17 -8.49 -4.00
N ILE A 239 -0.07 -7.79 -2.91
CA ILE A 239 -1.12 -8.14 -1.97
C ILE A 239 -2.23 -7.08 -2.06
N VAL A 240 -3.42 -7.51 -2.45
CA VAL A 240 -4.62 -6.66 -2.49
C VAL A 240 -5.37 -6.82 -1.17
N PHE A 241 -5.64 -5.72 -0.47
CA PHE A 241 -6.29 -5.76 0.84
C PHE A 241 -7.17 -4.53 1.09
N ASP A 242 -8.13 -4.65 2.01
CA ASP A 242 -8.93 -3.50 2.46
C ASP A 242 -8.11 -2.61 3.40
N VAL A 243 -7.75 -1.42 2.91
CA VAL A 243 -7.00 -0.42 3.68
C VAL A 243 -7.86 0.33 4.69
N ASN A 244 -9.20 0.30 4.53
CA ASN A 244 -10.13 1.00 5.41
C ASN A 244 -10.47 0.18 6.68
N GLY A 245 -10.25 -1.14 6.65
CA GLY A 245 -10.41 -2.00 7.82
C GLY A 245 -9.42 -1.61 8.92
N GLU A 246 -9.90 -1.49 10.16
CA GLU A 246 -9.07 -1.07 11.30
C GLU A 246 -7.93 -2.07 11.55
N GLY A 247 -6.70 -1.55 11.55
CA GLY A 247 -5.49 -2.33 11.78
C GLY A 247 -5.14 -3.33 10.66
N ASN A 248 -5.81 -3.28 9.49
CA ASN A 248 -5.56 -4.26 8.43
C ASN A 248 -4.14 -4.21 7.89
N LEU A 249 -3.54 -3.02 7.78
CA LEU A 249 -2.14 -2.88 7.41
C LEU A 249 -1.24 -3.58 8.45
N MET A 250 -1.49 -3.36 9.74
CA MET A 250 -0.72 -4.00 10.79
C MET A 250 -0.92 -5.51 10.85
N LYS A 251 -2.17 -6.01 10.72
CA LYS A 251 -2.46 -7.44 10.64
C LYS A 251 -1.70 -8.11 9.49
N LEU A 252 -1.69 -7.47 8.31
CA LEU A 252 -0.95 -7.95 7.15
C LEU A 252 0.56 -8.01 7.47
N ILE A 253 1.12 -6.96 8.08
CA ILE A 253 2.52 -6.90 8.51
C ILE A 253 2.82 -7.94 9.60
N GLU A 254 1.86 -8.29 10.42
CA GLU A 254 1.96 -9.36 11.43
C GLU A 254 1.81 -10.78 10.83
N GLY A 255 1.62 -10.89 9.51
CA GLY A 255 1.55 -12.16 8.79
C GLY A 255 0.17 -12.80 8.80
N GLU A 256 -0.88 -12.04 9.15
CA GLU A 256 -2.25 -12.51 9.01
C GLU A 256 -2.67 -12.49 7.52
N LYS A 257 -3.49 -13.46 7.11
CA LYS A 257 -4.05 -13.54 5.76
C LYS A 257 -5.19 -12.53 5.59
N VAL A 258 -4.86 -11.28 5.35
CA VAL A 258 -5.82 -10.15 5.27
C VAL A 258 -6.01 -9.70 3.82
N GLY A 259 -5.77 -10.49 2.84
CA GLY A 259 -5.88 -10.04 1.46
C GLY A 259 -5.83 -11.18 0.47
N THR A 260 -5.55 -10.85 -0.76
CA THR A 260 -5.25 -11.79 -1.84
C THR A 260 -3.83 -11.57 -2.33
N LEU A 261 -3.00 -12.61 -2.34
CA LEU A 261 -1.68 -12.60 -2.95
C LEU A 261 -1.81 -12.83 -4.46
N VAL A 262 -1.24 -11.93 -5.27
CA VAL A 262 -1.12 -12.10 -6.72
C VAL A 262 0.35 -12.17 -7.08
N HIS A 263 0.76 -13.23 -7.76
CA HIS A 263 2.16 -13.49 -8.05
C HIS A 263 2.36 -14.19 -9.41
N LYS A 264 3.58 -14.48 -9.78
CA LYS A 264 3.94 -15.23 -10.99
C LYS A 264 3.69 -16.73 -10.84
#